data_856ffdb9b95045aa4070e9f2213abfce
#
_entry.id   856ffdb9b95045aa4070e9f2213abfce
#
_cell.length_a   1.000
_cell.length_b   1.000
_cell.length_c   1.000
_cell.angle_alpha   90.00
_cell.angle_beta   90.00
_cell.angle_gamma   90.00
#
_symmetry.space_group_name_H-M   'P 1'
#
loop_
_entity.id
_entity.type
_entity.pdbx_description
1 polymer ?
#
loop_
_entity_poly.entity_id
_entity_poly.type
_entity_poly.pdbx_seq_one_letter_code
_entity_poly.pdbx_strand_id
1 'polypeptide(L)'
;GMGTDQGRTSNVTGLAILASMTGVEISDVGTTTFRPPYCATRMSAIADKRQGDLYRPRRRMPAHDFHVAEGAEFEDFGWERPDWYRHNSTDRESAVTVEMQSVRDSVGIFDASPLGKIEIGGPDAREFLNNFYVSNLMTLKHGRIRYSVMLKDDGVIFDDGVVTCIDDFLFIVSPTSGNAEAVADWFQRWHQTEWPHMEVVIAPVTS
;
A
#
# COMPACT_ATOMS: atom_id res chain seq x y z
N GLY A 1 -8.39 -9.20 22.59
CA GLY A 1 -8.34 -8.15 21.61
C GLY A 1 -9.66 -8.04 20.91
N MET A 2 -10.33 -6.94 21.08
CA MET A 2 -11.75 -6.83 20.75
C MET A 2 -12.03 -5.85 19.63
N GLY A 3 -11.06 -5.26 19.05
CA GLY A 3 -11.20 -4.40 17.90
C GLY A 3 -10.14 -4.75 16.87
N THR A 4 -10.30 -4.32 15.65
CA THR A 4 -9.37 -4.60 14.57
C THR A 4 -8.00 -3.97 14.85
N ASP A 5 -7.95 -2.67 15.07
CA ASP A 5 -6.70 -1.96 15.34
C ASP A 5 -6.16 -2.24 16.73
N GLN A 6 -7.03 -2.15 17.71
CA GLN A 6 -6.69 -2.43 19.10
C GLN A 6 -6.30 -3.90 19.31
N GLY A 7 -6.96 -4.81 18.60
CA GLY A 7 -6.63 -6.23 18.62
C GLY A 7 -5.21 -6.49 18.12
N ARG A 8 -4.80 -5.82 17.06
CA ARG A 8 -3.44 -5.94 16.52
C ARG A 8 -2.40 -5.44 17.55
N THR A 9 -2.58 -4.24 18.06
CA THR A 9 -1.67 -3.67 19.07
C THR A 9 -1.56 -4.56 20.30
N SER A 10 -2.70 -5.05 20.81
CA SER A 10 -2.73 -5.95 21.98
C SER A 10 -2.04 -7.28 21.68
N ASN A 11 -2.22 -7.83 20.47
CA ASN A 11 -1.60 -9.09 20.08
C ASN A 11 -0.08 -8.94 19.96
N VAL A 12 0.42 -7.90 19.30
CA VAL A 12 1.87 -7.64 19.20
C VAL A 12 2.49 -7.48 20.58
N THR A 13 1.87 -6.67 21.45
CA THR A 13 2.35 -6.50 22.83
C THR A 13 2.28 -7.82 23.61
N GLY A 14 1.21 -8.57 23.48
CA GLY A 14 1.04 -9.86 24.14
C GLY A 14 2.07 -10.90 23.68
N LEU A 15 2.36 -10.96 22.38
CA LEU A 15 3.38 -11.82 21.82
C LEU A 15 4.78 -11.44 22.31
N ALA A 16 5.11 -10.14 22.36
CA ALA A 16 6.39 -9.66 22.87
C ALA A 16 6.56 -10.00 24.36
N ILE A 17 5.52 -9.81 25.17
CA ILE A 17 5.53 -10.19 26.60
C ILE A 17 5.72 -11.71 26.75
N LEU A 18 4.96 -12.51 25.99
CA LEU A 18 5.04 -13.96 26.05
C LEU A 18 6.43 -14.45 25.66
N ALA A 19 7.00 -13.95 24.58
CA ALA A 19 8.36 -14.26 24.14
C ALA A 19 9.37 -13.91 25.22
N SER A 20 9.27 -12.73 25.83
CA SER A 20 10.14 -12.31 26.93
C SER A 20 10.02 -13.21 28.17
N MET A 21 8.81 -13.67 28.51
CA MET A 21 8.58 -14.53 29.68
C MET A 21 9.01 -15.99 29.47
N THR A 22 8.94 -16.48 28.25
CA THR A 22 9.21 -17.88 27.92
C THR A 22 10.62 -18.11 27.37
N GLY A 23 11.33 -17.04 27.01
CA GLY A 23 12.63 -17.11 26.35
C GLY A 23 12.55 -17.63 24.89
N VAL A 24 11.35 -17.61 24.30
CA VAL A 24 11.16 -17.97 22.88
C VAL A 24 11.42 -16.75 22.03
N GLU A 25 12.14 -16.93 20.92
CA GLU A 25 12.38 -15.85 19.97
C GLU A 25 11.05 -15.40 19.33
N ILE A 26 10.89 -14.10 19.12
CA ILE A 26 9.63 -13.54 18.61
C ILE A 26 9.31 -14.05 17.19
N SER A 27 10.33 -14.35 16.39
CA SER A 27 10.22 -14.97 15.07
C SER A 27 9.53 -16.35 15.11
N ASP A 28 9.71 -17.09 16.19
CA ASP A 28 9.14 -18.44 16.36
C ASP A 28 7.68 -18.41 16.82
N VAL A 29 7.20 -17.28 17.31
CA VAL A 29 5.83 -17.12 17.80
C VAL A 29 4.83 -16.85 16.69
N GLY A 30 5.31 -16.39 15.55
CA GLY A 30 4.48 -16.01 14.40
C GLY A 30 4.05 -14.54 14.45
N THR A 31 3.19 -14.17 13.54
CA THR A 31 2.76 -12.77 13.34
C THR A 31 1.26 -12.60 13.40
N THR A 32 0.82 -11.36 13.52
CA THR A 32 -0.59 -11.00 13.45
C THR A 32 -0.90 -10.33 12.11
N THR A 33 -2.08 -10.57 11.58
CA THR A 33 -2.57 -9.90 10.38
C THR A 33 -3.66 -8.90 10.72
N PHE A 34 -3.69 -7.80 9.98
CA PHE A 34 -4.77 -6.84 10.07
C PHE A 34 -6.04 -7.46 9.46
N ARG A 35 -7.15 -7.36 10.17
CA ARG A 35 -8.45 -7.88 9.72
C ARG A 35 -9.45 -6.76 9.52
N PRO A 36 -10.34 -6.87 8.53
CA PRO A 36 -11.40 -5.89 8.33
C PRO A 36 -12.27 -5.70 9.60
N PRO A 37 -12.83 -4.52 9.80
CA PRO A 37 -12.72 -3.33 8.96
C PRO A 37 -11.34 -2.65 9.09
N TYR A 38 -10.81 -2.15 7.98
CA TYR A 38 -9.44 -1.55 7.92
C TYR A 38 -9.38 -0.11 8.43
N CYS A 39 -10.50 0.46 8.81
CA CYS A 39 -10.58 1.74 9.47
C CYS A 39 -11.50 1.65 10.70
N ALA A 40 -11.39 2.61 11.60
CA ALA A 40 -12.25 2.69 12.78
C ALA A 40 -13.71 2.82 12.34
N THR A 41 -14.50 1.78 12.60
CA THR A 41 -15.89 1.68 12.14
C THR A 41 -16.80 1.48 13.34
N ARG A 42 -17.87 2.26 13.41
CA ARG A 42 -18.89 2.09 14.48
C ARG A 42 -19.60 0.76 14.30
N MET A 43 -19.92 0.12 15.42
CA MET A 43 -20.69 -1.15 15.41
C MET A 43 -22.03 -1.03 14.68
N SER A 44 -22.68 0.15 14.75
CA SER A 44 -23.92 0.43 14.01
C SER A 44 -23.73 0.38 12.49
N ALA A 45 -22.57 0.77 11.98
CA ALA A 45 -22.25 0.68 10.55
C ALA A 45 -22.03 -0.78 10.12
N ILE A 46 -21.39 -1.59 10.95
CA ILE A 46 -21.18 -3.02 10.69
C ILE A 46 -22.49 -3.81 10.76
N ALA A 47 -23.39 -3.42 11.63
CA ALA A 47 -24.69 -4.08 11.83
C ALA A 47 -25.76 -3.65 10.81
N ASP A 48 -25.54 -2.59 10.02
CA ASP A 48 -26.47 -2.14 8.99
C ASP A 48 -26.52 -3.12 7.81
N LYS A 49 -27.65 -3.16 7.13
CA LYS A 49 -27.83 -3.97 5.92
C LYS A 49 -26.97 -3.53 4.73
N ARG A 50 -26.49 -2.29 4.74
CA ARG A 50 -25.57 -1.71 3.75
C ARG A 50 -24.12 -1.70 4.22
N GLN A 51 -23.77 -2.63 5.07
CA GLN A 51 -22.45 -2.69 5.70
C GLN A 51 -21.28 -2.89 4.73
N GLY A 52 -21.52 -3.38 3.50
CA GLY A 52 -20.47 -3.63 2.53
C GLY A 52 -19.58 -2.42 2.25
N ASP A 53 -20.20 -1.29 1.91
CA ASP A 53 -19.49 -0.04 1.63
C ASP A 53 -18.82 0.56 2.88
N LEU A 54 -19.46 0.39 4.04
CA LEU A 54 -18.95 0.87 5.32
C LEU A 54 -17.87 -0.04 5.91
N TYR A 55 -17.91 -1.32 5.55
CA TYR A 55 -16.94 -2.32 6.00
C TYR A 55 -15.60 -2.16 5.26
N ARG A 56 -15.66 -1.77 4.00
CA ARG A 56 -14.51 -1.53 3.13
C ARG A 56 -14.71 -0.26 2.33
N PRO A 57 -14.59 0.90 3.00
CA PRO A 57 -14.86 2.18 2.36
C PRO A 57 -13.87 2.43 1.23
N ARG A 58 -14.37 3.01 0.16
CA ARG A 58 -13.55 3.49 -0.94
C ARG A 58 -12.91 4.81 -0.56
N ARG A 59 -11.68 4.98 -0.96
CA ARG A 59 -10.96 6.25 -0.82
C ARG A 59 -11.26 7.14 -2.02
N ARG A 60 -11.32 8.44 -1.81
CA ARG A 60 -11.41 9.43 -2.87
C ARG A 60 -10.08 10.13 -3.05
N MET A 61 -9.70 10.34 -4.31
CA MET A 61 -8.51 11.10 -4.64
C MET A 61 -8.68 12.58 -4.31
N PRO A 62 -7.59 13.33 -4.06
CA PRO A 62 -7.68 14.78 -3.85
C PRO A 62 -8.39 15.53 -4.97
N ALA A 63 -8.24 15.08 -6.22
CA ALA A 63 -8.88 15.66 -7.40
C ALA A 63 -10.26 15.05 -7.75
N HIS A 64 -10.87 14.27 -6.84
CA HIS A 64 -12.12 13.55 -7.10
C HIS A 64 -13.24 14.45 -7.67
N ASP A 65 -13.47 15.60 -7.03
CA ASP A 65 -14.53 16.52 -7.47
C ASP A 65 -14.27 17.12 -8.85
N PHE A 66 -13.01 17.35 -9.20
CA PHE A 66 -12.61 17.73 -10.55
C PHE A 66 -12.95 16.62 -11.56
N HIS A 67 -12.60 15.39 -11.27
CA HIS A 67 -12.89 14.25 -12.14
C HIS A 67 -14.42 14.07 -12.33
N VAL A 68 -15.20 14.22 -11.27
CA VAL A 68 -16.68 14.20 -11.37
C VAL A 68 -17.19 15.30 -12.29
N ALA A 69 -16.68 16.54 -12.14
CA ALA A 69 -17.08 17.68 -12.96
C ALA A 69 -16.72 17.49 -14.44
N GLU A 70 -15.60 16.81 -14.72
CA GLU A 70 -15.17 16.47 -16.08
C GLU A 70 -15.88 15.22 -16.64
N GLY A 71 -16.85 14.66 -15.93
CA GLY A 71 -17.65 13.53 -16.41
C GLY A 71 -16.93 12.18 -16.38
N ALA A 72 -16.03 12.00 -15.42
CA ALA A 72 -15.35 10.74 -15.24
C ALA A 72 -16.33 9.61 -14.85
N GLU A 73 -16.12 8.46 -15.44
CA GLU A 73 -16.59 7.18 -14.95
C GLU A 73 -15.49 6.56 -14.09
N PHE A 74 -15.87 6.00 -12.95
CA PHE A 74 -14.93 5.53 -11.96
C PHE A 74 -14.86 4.00 -11.90
N GLU A 75 -13.64 3.49 -11.73
CA GLU A 75 -13.41 2.11 -11.33
C GLU A 75 -13.09 2.03 -9.84
N ASP A 76 -13.39 0.88 -9.22
CA ASP A 76 -13.07 0.59 -7.84
C ASP A 76 -11.79 -0.22 -7.74
N PHE A 77 -10.76 0.40 -7.20
CA PHE A 77 -9.46 -0.25 -6.93
C PHE A 77 -8.98 0.05 -5.50
N GLY A 78 -9.91 0.03 -4.54
CA GLY A 78 -9.73 0.56 -3.19
C GLY A 78 -9.78 2.10 -3.14
N TRP A 79 -9.76 2.70 -4.32
CA TRP A 79 -9.94 4.12 -4.59
C TRP A 79 -10.98 4.27 -5.70
N GLU A 80 -11.79 5.33 -5.65
CA GLU A 80 -12.58 5.77 -6.79
C GLU A 80 -11.62 6.47 -7.78
N ARG A 81 -11.11 5.71 -8.76
CA ARG A 81 -10.20 6.22 -9.81
C ARG A 81 -10.97 6.48 -11.09
N PRO A 82 -10.68 7.56 -11.85
CA PRO A 82 -11.20 7.71 -13.21
C PRO A 82 -10.72 6.55 -14.09
N ASP A 83 -11.64 5.89 -14.75
CA ASP A 83 -11.37 4.88 -15.78
C ASP A 83 -11.41 5.50 -17.17
N TRP A 84 -12.40 6.35 -17.45
CA TRP A 84 -12.55 7.10 -18.69
C TRP A 84 -13.48 8.30 -18.51
N TYR A 85 -13.56 9.21 -19.51
CA TYR A 85 -14.36 10.42 -19.45
C TYR A 85 -15.41 10.48 -20.53
N ARG A 86 -16.67 10.73 -20.16
CA ARG A 86 -17.83 10.77 -21.06
C ARG A 86 -17.73 11.82 -22.15
N HIS A 87 -17.03 12.93 -21.89
CA HIS A 87 -16.90 14.00 -22.89
C HIS A 87 -16.11 13.57 -24.13
N ASN A 88 -15.34 12.50 -24.04
CA ASN A 88 -14.55 11.98 -25.16
C ASN A 88 -15.34 11.01 -26.04
N SER A 89 -16.38 10.35 -25.51
CA SER A 89 -17.22 9.41 -26.22
C SER A 89 -18.45 9.00 -25.42
N THR A 90 -19.34 8.25 -26.05
CA THR A 90 -20.53 7.65 -25.42
C THR A 90 -20.25 6.28 -24.79
N ASP A 91 -19.13 5.67 -25.12
CA ASP A 91 -18.70 4.37 -24.61
C ASP A 91 -17.21 4.38 -24.23
N ARG A 92 -16.84 3.46 -23.35
CA ARG A 92 -15.48 3.34 -22.79
C ARG A 92 -14.42 3.06 -23.85
N GLU A 93 -14.67 2.13 -24.76
CA GLU A 93 -13.66 1.70 -25.73
C GLU A 93 -13.27 2.84 -26.69
N SER A 94 -14.26 3.56 -27.16
CA SER A 94 -14.04 4.74 -28.01
C SER A 94 -13.35 5.87 -27.24
N ALA A 95 -13.76 6.12 -25.99
CA ALA A 95 -13.13 7.16 -25.14
C ALA A 95 -11.65 6.86 -24.91
N VAL A 96 -11.31 5.64 -24.50
CA VAL A 96 -9.93 5.21 -24.25
C VAL A 96 -9.08 5.34 -25.53
N THR A 97 -9.65 5.01 -26.70
CA THR A 97 -8.94 5.15 -27.97
C THR A 97 -8.60 6.61 -28.28
N VAL A 98 -9.55 7.53 -28.04
CA VAL A 98 -9.33 8.98 -28.23
C VAL A 98 -8.28 9.50 -27.26
N GLU A 99 -8.36 9.13 -25.98
CA GLU A 99 -7.41 9.54 -24.95
C GLU A 99 -6.00 9.04 -25.24
N MET A 100 -5.87 7.77 -25.61
CA MET A 100 -4.58 7.19 -26.02
C MET A 100 -3.97 7.93 -27.23
N GLN A 101 -4.79 8.27 -28.24
CA GLN A 101 -4.32 8.98 -29.40
C GLN A 101 -3.85 10.39 -29.01
N SER A 102 -4.61 11.08 -28.16
CA SER A 102 -4.25 12.42 -27.67
C SER A 102 -2.89 12.44 -26.95
N VAL A 103 -2.62 11.42 -26.10
CA VAL A 103 -1.32 11.28 -25.44
C VAL A 103 -0.18 11.07 -26.44
N ARG A 104 -0.42 10.32 -27.52
CA ARG A 104 0.59 10.05 -28.56
C ARG A 104 0.87 11.25 -29.45
N ASP A 105 -0.17 12.01 -29.75
CA ASP A 105 -0.07 13.18 -30.65
C ASP A 105 0.38 14.44 -29.92
N SER A 106 0.20 14.49 -28.61
CA SER A 106 0.51 15.66 -27.78
C SER A 106 1.01 15.24 -26.39
N VAL A 107 0.24 15.49 -25.34
CA VAL A 107 0.59 15.21 -23.95
C VAL A 107 -0.65 14.78 -23.18
N GLY A 108 -0.46 13.88 -22.22
CA GLY A 108 -1.50 13.47 -21.26
C GLY A 108 -1.09 13.80 -19.82
N ILE A 109 -2.09 13.95 -18.99
CA ILE A 109 -1.95 14.05 -17.53
C ILE A 109 -2.84 13.00 -16.87
N PHE A 110 -2.37 12.39 -15.80
CA PHE A 110 -3.19 11.51 -14.99
C PHE A 110 -2.92 11.74 -13.51
N ASP A 111 -3.92 11.47 -12.69
CA ASP A 111 -3.79 11.57 -11.23
C ASP A 111 -3.17 10.28 -10.66
N ALA A 112 -1.94 10.38 -10.17
CA ALA A 112 -1.20 9.28 -9.55
C ALA A 112 -1.37 9.21 -8.02
N SER A 113 -2.26 10.02 -7.45
CA SER A 113 -2.49 10.05 -5.99
C SER A 113 -2.84 8.70 -5.37
N PRO A 114 -3.59 7.80 -6.05
CA PRO A 114 -3.96 6.52 -5.47
C PRO A 114 -2.82 5.49 -5.42
N LEU A 115 -1.68 5.72 -6.07
CA LEU A 115 -0.51 4.86 -5.88
C LEU A 115 -0.11 4.83 -4.41
N GLY A 116 0.20 3.65 -3.91
CA GLY A 116 0.64 3.49 -2.53
C GLY A 116 1.88 4.32 -2.23
N LYS A 117 1.99 4.76 -1.00
CA LYS A 117 3.19 5.41 -0.47
C LYS A 117 3.46 4.87 0.92
N ILE A 118 4.58 4.20 1.08
CA ILE A 118 5.03 3.63 2.34
C ILE A 118 6.42 4.20 2.61
N GLU A 119 6.53 4.89 3.71
CA GLU A 119 7.80 5.42 4.20
C GLU A 119 8.53 4.33 4.97
N ILE A 120 9.80 4.10 4.62
CA ILE A 120 10.69 3.17 5.30
C ILE A 120 11.88 3.97 5.78
N GLY A 121 11.94 4.20 7.09
CA GLY A 121 12.98 4.99 7.74
C GLY A 121 13.84 4.14 8.66
N GLY A 122 15.09 4.57 8.88
CA GLY A 122 16.00 3.97 9.84
C GLY A 122 17.35 3.57 9.27
N PRO A 123 18.32 3.25 10.13
CA PRO A 123 19.67 2.86 9.72
C PRO A 123 19.70 1.67 8.78
N ASP A 124 18.80 0.70 8.98
CA ASP A 124 18.76 -0.54 8.22
C ASP A 124 17.74 -0.52 7.06
N ALA A 125 17.11 0.64 6.80
CA ALA A 125 16.03 0.77 5.81
C ALA A 125 16.44 0.28 4.41
N ARG A 126 17.67 0.56 3.99
CA ARG A 126 18.21 0.15 2.69
C ARG A 126 18.36 -1.37 2.57
N GLU A 127 18.97 -1.98 3.57
CA GLU A 127 19.18 -3.42 3.62
C GLU A 127 17.84 -4.14 3.76
N PHE A 128 16.97 -3.66 4.62
CA PHE A 128 15.62 -4.16 4.80
C PHE A 128 14.87 -4.21 3.46
N LEU A 129 14.81 -3.11 2.73
CA LEU A 129 14.17 -3.06 1.41
C LEU A 129 14.85 -3.97 0.39
N ASN A 130 16.17 -4.10 0.44
CA ASN A 130 16.93 -4.96 -0.47
C ASN A 130 16.56 -6.45 -0.33
N ASN A 131 16.03 -6.87 0.82
CA ASN A 131 15.58 -8.23 1.06
C ASN A 131 14.23 -8.56 0.39
N PHE A 132 13.45 -7.56 -0.01
CA PHE A 132 12.14 -7.75 -0.63
C PHE A 132 12.15 -7.65 -2.15
N TYR A 133 13.06 -6.85 -2.70
CA TYR A 133 13.05 -6.51 -4.11
C TYR A 133 14.12 -7.24 -4.89
N VAL A 134 13.78 -7.68 -6.11
CA VAL A 134 14.72 -8.38 -6.99
C VAL A 134 15.86 -7.49 -7.48
N SER A 135 15.65 -6.17 -7.53
CA SER A 135 16.68 -5.22 -7.91
C SER A 135 17.62 -4.92 -6.73
N ASN A 136 18.90 -4.81 -6.99
CA ASN A 136 19.89 -4.46 -5.96
C ASN A 136 19.69 -2.98 -5.50
N LEU A 137 19.03 -2.80 -4.38
CA LEU A 137 18.78 -1.47 -3.79
C LEU A 137 19.98 -0.91 -3.02
N MET A 138 20.98 -1.75 -2.72
CA MET A 138 22.22 -1.28 -2.06
C MET A 138 22.96 -0.23 -2.89
N THR A 139 22.77 -0.23 -4.20
CA THR A 139 23.37 0.72 -5.14
C THR A 139 22.48 1.91 -5.49
N LEU A 140 21.28 2.00 -4.91
CA LEU A 140 20.35 3.10 -5.18
C LEU A 140 20.84 4.38 -4.48
N LYS A 141 21.15 5.40 -5.26
CA LYS A 141 21.72 6.67 -4.74
C LYS A 141 20.62 7.62 -4.29
N HIS A 142 20.97 8.52 -3.38
CA HIS A 142 20.15 9.65 -2.97
C HIS A 142 19.55 10.40 -4.16
N GLY A 143 18.27 10.75 -4.08
CA GLY A 143 17.51 11.44 -5.13
C GLY A 143 17.24 10.59 -6.36
N ARG A 144 17.47 9.27 -6.31
CA ARG A 144 17.19 8.36 -7.42
C ARG A 144 16.04 7.42 -7.07
N ILE A 145 15.40 6.96 -8.13
CA ILE A 145 14.33 5.97 -8.08
C ILE A 145 14.76 4.69 -8.79
N ARG A 146 14.16 3.58 -8.39
CA ARG A 146 14.32 2.29 -9.06
C ARG A 146 13.00 1.56 -9.10
N TYR A 147 12.54 1.22 -10.29
CA TYR A 147 11.45 0.29 -10.47
C TYR A 147 11.94 -1.14 -10.15
N SER A 148 11.15 -1.90 -9.43
CA SER A 148 11.49 -3.27 -9.08
C SER A 148 10.24 -4.08 -8.79
N VAL A 149 10.43 -5.40 -8.73
CA VAL A 149 9.41 -6.39 -8.45
C VAL A 149 9.67 -7.02 -7.10
N MET A 150 8.61 -7.23 -6.35
CA MET A 150 8.61 -7.96 -5.08
C MET A 150 8.06 -9.37 -5.32
N LEU A 151 8.72 -10.37 -4.76
CA LEU A 151 8.32 -11.77 -4.89
C LEU A 151 7.86 -12.33 -3.54
N LYS A 152 7.00 -13.33 -3.60
CA LYS A 152 6.71 -14.24 -2.49
C LYS A 152 7.80 -15.31 -2.38
N ASP A 153 7.74 -16.08 -1.32
CA ASP A 153 8.69 -17.17 -1.04
C ASP A 153 8.69 -18.26 -2.12
N ASP A 154 7.58 -18.41 -2.83
CA ASP A 154 7.41 -19.35 -3.95
C ASP A 154 7.91 -18.79 -5.30
N GLY A 155 8.42 -17.55 -5.32
CA GLY A 155 8.90 -16.87 -6.52
C GLY A 155 7.78 -16.20 -7.35
N VAL A 156 6.53 -16.28 -6.91
CA VAL A 156 5.43 -15.59 -7.59
C VAL A 156 5.46 -14.09 -7.27
N ILE A 157 5.20 -13.26 -8.27
CA ILE A 157 5.15 -11.81 -8.10
C ILE A 157 4.06 -11.46 -7.06
N PHE A 158 4.47 -10.73 -6.04
CA PHE A 158 3.57 -10.22 -5.00
C PHE A 158 3.08 -8.82 -5.34
N ASP A 159 3.99 -7.95 -5.75
CA ASP A 159 3.74 -6.58 -6.19
C ASP A 159 4.89 -6.07 -7.05
N ASP A 160 4.65 -4.96 -7.72
CA ASP A 160 5.70 -4.21 -8.39
C ASP A 160 5.56 -2.72 -8.03
N GLY A 161 6.61 -1.96 -8.25
CA GLY A 161 6.55 -0.55 -7.93
C GLY A 161 7.91 0.14 -7.96
N VAL A 162 7.90 1.33 -7.40
CA VAL A 162 9.06 2.22 -7.40
C VAL A 162 9.58 2.39 -5.98
N VAL A 163 10.88 2.24 -5.80
CA VAL A 163 11.59 2.61 -4.58
C VAL A 163 12.35 3.90 -4.82
N THR A 164 12.05 4.91 -4.06
CA THR A 164 12.72 6.23 -4.08
C THR A 164 13.64 6.34 -2.89
N CYS A 165 14.92 6.64 -3.12
CA CYS A 165 15.87 6.95 -2.05
C CYS A 165 15.85 8.46 -1.79
N ILE A 166 15.26 8.87 -0.67
CA ILE A 166 15.20 10.28 -0.24
C ILE A 166 16.55 10.68 0.37
N ASP A 167 17.06 9.84 1.27
CA ASP A 167 18.43 9.93 1.80
C ASP A 167 18.92 8.53 2.20
N ASP A 168 20.03 8.45 2.93
CA ASP A 168 20.61 7.17 3.30
C ASP A 168 19.76 6.36 4.31
N PHE A 169 18.85 7.05 5.01
CA PHE A 169 18.03 6.49 6.09
C PHE A 169 16.52 6.57 5.79
N LEU A 170 16.13 7.11 4.63
CA LEU A 170 14.72 7.34 4.32
C LEU A 170 14.41 6.98 2.87
N PHE A 171 13.45 6.10 2.70
CA PHE A 171 12.96 5.63 1.42
C PHE A 171 11.44 5.77 1.33
N ILE A 172 10.94 6.03 0.13
CA ILE A 172 9.50 5.93 -0.17
C ILE A 172 9.32 4.78 -1.16
N VAL A 173 8.51 3.84 -0.77
CA VAL A 173 8.05 2.73 -1.61
C VAL A 173 6.68 3.09 -2.17
N SER A 174 6.52 2.99 -3.48
CA SER A 174 5.25 3.25 -4.17
C SER A 174 4.76 1.96 -4.84
N PRO A 175 4.01 1.12 -4.09
CA PRO A 175 3.40 -0.09 -4.62
C PRO A 175 2.11 0.21 -5.39
N THR A 176 1.56 -0.83 -6.02
CA THR A 176 0.25 -0.79 -6.68
C THR A 176 -0.84 -0.29 -5.72
N SER A 177 -1.73 0.60 -6.20
CA SER A 177 -2.77 1.27 -5.39
C SER A 177 -3.61 0.28 -4.57
N GLY A 178 -4.12 -0.77 -5.22
CA GLY A 178 -4.97 -1.77 -4.56
C GLY A 178 -4.22 -2.74 -3.66
N ASN A 179 -2.89 -2.79 -3.74
CA ASN A 179 -2.05 -3.72 -2.97
C ASN A 179 -1.22 -3.03 -1.87
N ALA A 180 -1.30 -1.72 -1.76
CA ALA A 180 -0.45 -0.93 -0.85
C ALA A 180 -0.55 -1.38 0.62
N GLU A 181 -1.76 -1.71 1.07
CA GLU A 181 -1.98 -2.20 2.45
C GLU A 181 -1.36 -3.58 2.66
N ALA A 182 -1.50 -4.47 1.67
CA ALA A 182 -0.90 -5.80 1.73
C ALA A 182 0.64 -5.74 1.71
N VAL A 183 1.23 -4.82 0.94
CA VAL A 183 2.67 -4.60 0.94
C VAL A 183 3.16 -4.06 2.28
N ALA A 184 2.44 -3.10 2.88
CA ALA A 184 2.77 -2.59 4.20
C ALA A 184 2.70 -3.68 5.28
N ASP A 185 1.66 -4.52 5.23
CA ASP A 185 1.52 -5.67 6.13
C ASP A 185 2.63 -6.72 5.89
N TRP A 186 3.02 -6.93 4.65
CA TRP A 186 4.13 -7.82 4.29
C TRP A 186 5.45 -7.34 4.90
N PHE A 187 5.78 -6.06 4.78
CA PHE A 187 6.95 -5.48 5.41
C PHE A 187 6.92 -5.65 6.93
N GLN A 188 5.80 -5.33 7.57
CA GLN A 188 5.67 -5.46 9.01
C GLN A 188 5.75 -6.90 9.49
N ARG A 189 5.19 -7.85 8.73
CA ARG A 189 5.26 -9.27 9.02
C ARG A 189 6.71 -9.72 9.07
N TRP A 190 7.46 -9.52 7.99
CA TRP A 190 8.86 -9.93 7.89
C TRP A 190 9.74 -9.23 8.94
N HIS A 191 9.49 -7.96 9.20
CA HIS A 191 10.19 -7.24 10.26
C HIS A 191 9.95 -7.88 11.63
N GLN A 192 8.70 -8.29 11.92
CA GLN A 192 8.38 -8.89 13.22
C GLN A 192 8.91 -10.32 13.39
N THR A 193 9.00 -11.10 12.31
CA THR A 193 9.29 -12.53 12.42
C THR A 193 10.73 -12.88 12.06
N GLU A 194 11.27 -12.29 10.99
CA GLU A 194 12.59 -12.70 10.49
C GLU A 194 13.68 -11.67 10.82
N TRP A 195 13.33 -10.39 10.83
CA TRP A 195 14.32 -9.31 11.03
C TRP A 195 13.93 -8.35 12.16
N PRO A 196 13.56 -8.83 13.35
CA PRO A 196 13.18 -7.95 14.47
C PRO A 196 14.35 -7.12 15.02
N HIS A 197 15.58 -7.48 14.66
CA HIS A 197 16.81 -6.79 15.03
C HIS A 197 17.11 -5.57 14.15
N MET A 198 16.49 -5.44 12.99
CA MET A 198 16.70 -4.31 12.09
C MET A 198 16.04 -3.05 12.61
N GLU A 199 16.79 -1.96 12.65
CA GLU A 199 16.30 -0.65 13.07
C GLU A 199 15.58 0.07 11.93
N VAL A 200 14.29 -0.29 11.71
CA VAL A 200 13.45 0.30 10.68
C VAL A 200 12.10 0.74 11.22
N VAL A 201 11.58 1.81 10.65
CA VAL A 201 10.21 2.32 10.86
C VAL A 201 9.46 2.17 9.53
N ILE A 202 8.28 1.57 9.59
CA ILE A 202 7.41 1.32 8.44
C ILE A 202 6.15 2.14 8.63
N ALA A 203 5.93 3.16 7.81
CA ALA A 203 4.80 4.07 7.92
C ALA A 203 4.04 4.19 6.58
N PRO A 204 2.83 3.63 6.46
CA PRO A 204 1.95 3.94 5.34
C PRO A 204 1.57 5.42 5.38
N VAL A 205 1.88 6.16 4.31
CA VAL A 205 1.64 7.61 4.18
C VAL A 205 0.78 7.96 2.97
N THR A 206 0.07 6.99 2.41
CA THR A 206 -0.89 7.21 1.34
C THR A 206 -2.06 8.03 1.87
N SER A 207 -2.24 9.23 1.35
CA SER A 207 -3.31 10.17 1.74
C SER A 207 -4.47 10.12 0.76
#